data_e9d4f8e5145df22046ed2cea3d057eed
#
_entry.id   e9d4f8e5145df22046ed2cea3d057eed
#
_cell.length_a   1.000
_cell.length_b   1.000
_cell.length_c   1.000
_cell.angle_alpha   90.00
_cell.angle_beta   90.00
_cell.angle_gamma   90.00
#
_symmetry.space_group_name_H-M   'P 1'
#
loop_
_entity.id
_entity.type
_entity.pdbx_description
1 polymer ?
#
loop_
_entity_poly.entity_id
_entity_poly.type
_entity_poly.pdbx_seq_one_letter_code
_entity_poly.pdbx_strand_id
1 'polypeptide(L)'
;MNQHNSTRAVVLEKPEQLGLHDLDLAEPHDDDVIVDVEWSGISTGTEKLLYTGAMPVFPGMGYPLVPGYESVGRVREAGPTSGHQVGERVFVPGARCFGDVRPAATMMEVGL
;
A
#
# COMPACT_ATOMS: atom_id res chain seq x y z
N MET A 1 19.03 -7.14 15.18
CA MET A 1 18.77 -8.04 14.07
C MET A 1 17.57 -7.54 13.29
N ASN A 2 17.76 -7.38 12.01
CA ASN A 2 16.68 -6.91 11.17
C ASN A 2 15.73 -8.05 10.86
N GLN A 3 14.49 -7.89 11.23
CA GLN A 3 13.46 -8.81 10.80
C GLN A 3 12.87 -8.27 9.50
N HIS A 4 12.80 -9.14 8.52
CA HIS A 4 12.07 -8.79 7.32
C HIS A 4 10.60 -8.73 7.65
N ASN A 5 10.01 -7.55 7.44
CA ASN A 5 8.57 -7.41 7.49
C ASN A 5 8.05 -7.81 6.11
N SER A 6 7.38 -8.93 6.06
CA SER A 6 6.74 -9.39 4.84
C SER A 6 5.24 -9.39 5.00
N THR A 7 4.55 -9.28 3.88
CA THR A 7 3.11 -9.28 3.84
C THR A 7 2.63 -10.00 2.59
N ARG A 8 1.40 -10.44 2.61
CA ARG A 8 0.75 -11.01 1.43
C ARG A 8 -0.18 -9.96 0.85
N ALA A 9 -0.05 -9.74 -0.45
CA ALA A 9 -0.81 -8.72 -1.12
C ALA A 9 -1.35 -9.21 -2.46
N VAL A 10 -2.48 -8.64 -2.85
CA VAL A 10 -2.97 -8.79 -4.22
C VAL A 10 -2.13 -7.89 -5.10
N VAL A 11 -1.50 -8.47 -6.12
CA VAL A 11 -0.67 -7.74 -7.06
C VAL A 11 -1.29 -7.80 -8.44
N LEU A 12 -1.45 -6.64 -9.05
CA LEU A 12 -1.87 -6.52 -10.43
C LEU A 12 -0.58 -6.43 -11.26
N GLU A 13 -0.17 -7.55 -11.84
CA GLU A 13 1.13 -7.65 -12.54
C GLU A 13 1.12 -6.87 -13.83
N LYS A 14 0.00 -6.91 -14.51
CA LYS A 14 -0.33 -6.12 -15.70
C LYS A 14 -1.85 -6.12 -15.82
N PRO A 15 -2.43 -5.31 -16.73
CA PRO A 15 -3.89 -5.29 -16.86
C PRO A 15 -4.50 -6.69 -16.96
N GLU A 16 -5.55 -6.92 -16.20
CA GLU A 16 -6.32 -8.15 -16.13
C GLU A 16 -5.58 -9.37 -15.57
N GLN A 17 -4.40 -9.17 -14.96
CA GLN A 17 -3.65 -10.26 -14.33
C GLN A 17 -3.40 -9.98 -12.85
N LEU A 18 -4.28 -10.52 -12.02
CA LEU A 18 -4.15 -10.47 -10.58
C LEU A 18 -3.48 -11.73 -10.04
N GLY A 19 -2.67 -11.56 -9.03
CA GLY A 19 -2.07 -12.66 -8.30
C GLY A 19 -1.91 -12.31 -6.83
N LEU A 20 -1.76 -13.33 -6.01
CA LEU A 20 -1.49 -13.16 -4.59
C LEU A 20 0.00 -13.43 -4.38
N HIS A 21 0.71 -12.46 -3.85
CA HIS A 21 2.16 -12.53 -3.69
C HIS A 21 2.58 -12.20 -2.27
N ASP A 22 3.66 -12.83 -1.84
CA ASP A 22 4.35 -12.42 -0.62
C ASP A 22 5.34 -11.32 -1.00
N LEU A 23 5.24 -10.19 -0.34
CA LEU A 23 6.05 -9.01 -0.62
C LEU A 23 6.78 -8.57 0.63
N ASP A 24 8.00 -8.08 0.45
CA ASP A 24 8.75 -7.47 1.55
C ASP A 24 8.37 -6.00 1.66
N LEU A 25 8.11 -5.55 2.88
CA LEU A 25 7.87 -4.15 3.15
C LEU A 25 9.18 -3.37 3.06
N ALA A 26 9.10 -2.14 2.57
CA ALA A 26 10.24 -1.23 2.58
C ALA A 26 10.67 -0.95 4.02
N GLU A 27 11.96 -0.67 4.22
CA GLU A 27 12.50 -0.33 5.54
C GLU A 27 11.81 0.92 6.09
N PRO A 28 11.22 0.86 7.29
CA PRO A 28 10.54 2.04 7.83
C PRO A 28 11.55 3.10 8.27
N HIS A 29 11.18 4.36 8.10
CA HIS A 29 11.92 5.51 8.62
C HIS A 29 11.43 5.84 10.04
N ASP A 30 12.14 6.76 10.72
CA ASP A 30 11.84 7.12 12.09
C ASP A 30 10.44 7.72 12.29
N ASP A 31 9.89 8.32 11.25
CA ASP A 31 8.55 8.93 11.28
C ASP A 31 7.46 8.02 10.72
N ASP A 32 7.80 6.80 10.37
CA ASP A 32 6.87 5.83 9.82
C ASP A 32 6.18 4.99 10.90
N VAL A 33 5.06 4.42 10.54
CA VAL A 33 4.41 3.36 11.30
C VAL A 33 4.18 2.16 10.40
N ILE A 34 4.19 0.98 10.99
CA ILE A 34 3.77 -0.24 10.31
C ILE A 34 2.41 -0.62 10.87
N VAL A 35 1.46 -0.84 9.98
CA VAL A 35 0.07 -1.08 10.35
C VAL A 35 -0.35 -2.48 9.95
N ASP A 36 -0.92 -3.21 10.92
CA ASP A 36 -1.62 -4.45 10.63
C ASP A 36 -3.01 -4.09 10.14
N VAL A 37 -3.27 -4.33 8.87
CA VAL A 37 -4.54 -3.95 8.24
C VAL A 37 -5.65 -4.88 8.70
N GLU A 38 -6.74 -4.29 9.20
CA GLU A 38 -7.94 -5.00 9.59
C GLU A 38 -9.02 -4.93 8.52
N TRP A 39 -9.11 -3.79 7.83
CA TRP A 39 -10.10 -3.54 6.78
C TRP A 39 -9.47 -2.72 5.68
N SER A 40 -9.84 -3.02 4.46
CA SER A 40 -9.48 -2.20 3.31
C SER A 40 -10.71 -1.90 2.48
N GLY A 41 -10.76 -0.69 1.93
CA GLY A 41 -11.83 -0.29 1.05
C GLY A 41 -11.50 -0.60 -0.40
N ILE A 42 -12.54 -0.87 -1.18
CA ILE A 42 -12.42 -1.07 -2.61
C ILE A 42 -13.14 0.08 -3.30
N SER A 43 -12.38 0.88 -4.03
CA SER A 43 -12.93 1.95 -4.87
C SER A 43 -13.21 1.36 -6.25
N THR A 44 -14.42 0.90 -6.47
CA THR A 44 -14.76 0.13 -7.67
C THR A 44 -14.44 0.85 -8.96
N GLY A 45 -14.66 2.16 -9.03
CA GLY A 45 -14.33 2.94 -10.23
C GLY A 45 -12.86 2.96 -10.55
N THR A 46 -12.03 3.35 -9.55
CA THR A 46 -10.58 3.45 -9.73
C THR A 46 -9.93 2.10 -9.97
N GLU A 47 -10.30 1.11 -9.17
CA GLU A 47 -9.68 -0.21 -9.28
C GLU A 47 -10.06 -0.91 -10.57
N LYS A 48 -11.26 -0.66 -11.08
CA LYS A 48 -11.66 -1.15 -12.40
C LYS A 48 -10.77 -0.56 -13.50
N LEU A 49 -10.47 0.73 -13.44
CA LEU A 49 -9.58 1.38 -14.42
C LEU A 49 -8.17 0.80 -14.36
N LEU A 50 -7.67 0.56 -13.17
CA LEU A 50 -6.34 -0.07 -12.99
C LEU A 50 -6.34 -1.50 -13.53
N TYR A 51 -7.36 -2.26 -13.20
CA TYR A 51 -7.46 -3.65 -13.64
C TYR A 51 -7.53 -3.78 -15.16
N THR A 52 -8.32 -2.95 -15.80
CA THR A 52 -8.50 -3.02 -17.26
C THR A 52 -7.38 -2.34 -18.05
N GLY A 53 -6.53 -1.57 -17.38
CA GLY A 53 -5.49 -0.80 -18.04
C GLY A 53 -5.99 0.51 -18.63
N ALA A 54 -7.21 0.92 -18.30
CA ALA A 54 -7.82 2.14 -18.84
C ALA A 54 -7.51 3.40 -18.02
N MET A 55 -6.78 3.26 -16.92
CA MET A 55 -6.39 4.41 -16.10
C MET A 55 -5.50 5.34 -16.90
N PRO A 56 -5.82 6.65 -16.96
CA PRO A 56 -4.93 7.61 -17.61
C PRO A 56 -3.55 7.61 -16.98
N VAL A 57 -2.53 7.78 -17.81
CA VAL A 57 -1.15 7.80 -17.35
C VAL A 57 -0.88 9.05 -16.52
N PHE A 58 -0.29 8.87 -15.35
CA PHE A 58 0.12 9.96 -14.48
C PHE A 58 1.46 9.60 -13.82
N PRO A 59 2.18 10.58 -13.23
CA PRO A 59 3.48 10.31 -12.63
C PRO A 59 3.40 9.21 -11.55
N GLY A 60 4.30 8.24 -11.63
CA GLY A 60 4.35 7.12 -10.70
C GLY A 60 3.45 5.94 -11.07
N MET A 61 2.57 6.11 -12.04
CA MET A 61 1.69 5.01 -12.48
C MET A 61 2.49 3.95 -13.23
N GLY A 62 2.24 2.70 -12.94
CA GLY A 62 2.86 1.57 -13.64
C GLY A 62 2.57 0.24 -13.00
N TYR A 63 2.83 -0.82 -13.73
CA TYR A 63 2.68 -2.20 -13.29
C TYR A 63 4.05 -2.84 -13.07
N PRO A 64 4.19 -3.77 -12.16
CA PRO A 64 3.15 -4.30 -11.26
C PRO A 64 2.78 -3.31 -10.16
N LEU A 65 1.55 -3.39 -9.68
CA LEU A 65 1.07 -2.53 -8.60
C LEU A 65 0.17 -3.30 -7.64
N VAL A 66 0.08 -2.78 -6.40
CA VAL A 66 -0.88 -3.26 -5.41
C VAL A 66 -2.06 -2.30 -5.42
N PRO A 67 -3.26 -2.76 -5.82
CA PRO A 67 -4.42 -1.88 -5.86
C PRO A 67 -4.96 -1.58 -4.45
N GLY A 68 -5.78 -0.55 -4.34
CA GLY A 68 -6.36 -0.10 -3.08
C GLY A 68 -5.53 1.02 -2.46
N TYR A 69 -6.21 1.97 -1.83
CA TYR A 69 -5.54 3.12 -1.24
C TYR A 69 -6.23 3.61 0.04
N GLU A 70 -7.07 2.81 0.63
CA GLU A 70 -7.68 3.14 1.92
C GLU A 70 -7.77 1.90 2.79
N SER A 71 -7.23 2.02 3.99
CA SER A 71 -7.16 0.91 4.94
C SER A 71 -7.39 1.42 6.35
N VAL A 72 -7.86 0.53 7.21
CA VAL A 72 -7.96 0.77 8.65
C VAL A 72 -7.26 -0.40 9.33
N GLY A 73 -6.46 -0.09 10.32
CA GLY A 73 -5.77 -1.12 11.07
C GLY A 73 -5.18 -0.60 12.37
N ARG A 74 -4.36 -1.43 12.98
CA ARG A 74 -3.69 -1.08 14.22
C ARG A 74 -2.21 -0.94 14.00
N VAL A 75 -1.63 0.05 14.66
CA VAL A 75 -0.18 0.27 14.62
C VAL A 75 0.52 -0.91 15.28
N ARG A 76 1.37 -1.57 14.52
CA ARG A 76 2.18 -2.70 14.96
C ARG A 76 3.55 -2.24 15.44
N GLU A 77 4.16 -1.31 14.71
CA GLU A 77 5.42 -0.67 15.07
C GLU A 77 5.32 0.81 14.79
N ALA A 78 5.83 1.62 15.70
CA ALA A 78 5.81 3.07 15.56
C ALA A 78 7.24 3.60 15.63
N GLY A 79 7.64 4.36 14.62
CA GLY A 79 8.92 5.04 14.63
C GLY A 79 8.97 6.09 15.74
N PRO A 80 10.15 6.42 16.25
CA PRO A 80 10.29 7.30 17.42
C PRO A 80 9.75 8.71 17.20
N THR A 81 9.65 9.16 15.96
CA THR A 81 9.12 10.49 15.64
C THR A 81 7.78 10.45 14.89
N SER A 82 7.14 9.28 14.86
CA SER A 82 5.89 9.12 14.12
C SER A 82 4.70 9.83 14.76
N GLY A 83 4.74 10.05 16.05
CA GLY A 83 3.59 10.64 16.77
C GLY A 83 2.49 9.65 17.09
N HIS A 84 2.72 8.37 16.84
CA HIS A 84 1.75 7.29 17.04
C HIS A 84 2.27 6.26 18.03
N GLN A 85 1.37 5.44 18.56
CA GLN A 85 1.70 4.40 19.53
C GLN A 85 1.22 3.04 19.03
N VAL A 86 1.98 2.00 19.39
CA VAL A 86 1.61 0.61 19.11
C VAL A 86 0.22 0.32 19.70
N GLY A 87 -0.63 -0.33 18.90
CA GLY A 87 -2.00 -0.66 19.29
C GLY A 87 -3.04 0.38 18.89
N GLU A 88 -2.61 1.54 18.49
CA GLU A 88 -3.50 2.61 18.06
C GLU A 88 -4.22 2.21 16.77
N ARG A 89 -5.53 2.46 16.68
CA ARG A 89 -6.27 2.23 15.44
C ARG A 89 -6.14 3.46 14.56
N VAL A 90 -5.78 3.24 13.31
CA VAL A 90 -5.51 4.32 12.36
C VAL A 90 -6.18 4.08 11.01
N PHE A 91 -6.49 5.18 10.34
CA PHE A 91 -6.91 5.17 8.95
C PHE A 91 -5.70 5.51 8.07
N VAL A 92 -5.48 4.72 7.01
CA VAL A 92 -4.36 4.90 6.10
C VAL A 92 -4.90 5.26 4.73
N PRO A 93 -4.90 6.54 4.35
CA PRO A 93 -5.37 6.96 3.03
C PRO A 93 -4.35 6.75 1.92
N GLY A 94 -3.10 6.53 2.28
CA GLY A 94 -2.02 6.27 1.34
C GLY A 94 -0.85 5.65 2.07
N ALA A 95 -0.04 4.89 1.37
CA ALA A 95 1.06 4.17 2.00
C ALA A 95 2.28 4.09 1.08
N ARG A 96 3.44 4.10 1.71
CA ARG A 96 4.71 3.77 1.08
C ARG A 96 5.10 2.40 1.64
N CYS A 97 4.89 1.35 0.87
CA CYS A 97 4.94 0.00 1.43
C CYS A 97 6.06 -0.87 0.90
N PHE A 98 6.27 -0.89 -0.41
CA PHE A 98 7.05 -1.96 -1.03
C PHE A 98 8.22 -1.39 -1.82
N GLY A 99 9.31 -2.17 -1.89
CA GLY A 99 10.48 -1.76 -2.65
C GLY A 99 10.29 -1.91 -4.15
N ASP A 100 9.78 -3.05 -4.59
CA ASP A 100 9.74 -3.42 -6.00
C ASP A 100 8.37 -3.29 -6.66
N VAL A 101 7.32 -3.19 -5.88
CA VAL A 101 5.95 -3.11 -6.37
C VAL A 101 5.33 -1.80 -5.94
N ARG A 102 4.69 -1.11 -6.87
CA ARG A 102 4.09 0.20 -6.59
C ARG A 102 2.74 0.03 -5.92
N PRO A 103 2.52 0.65 -4.75
CA PRO A 103 1.16 0.70 -4.19
C PRO A 103 0.32 1.75 -4.92
N ALA A 104 -0.90 1.39 -5.25
CA ALA A 104 -1.84 2.32 -5.87
C ALA A 104 -2.08 3.56 -5.00
N ALA A 105 -2.04 3.37 -3.68
CA ALA A 105 -2.18 4.46 -2.72
C ALA A 105 -1.18 5.59 -2.96
N THR A 106 0.10 5.23 -3.13
CA THR A 106 1.15 6.23 -3.38
C THR A 106 0.94 6.94 -4.71
N MET A 107 0.52 6.20 -5.72
CA MET A 107 0.24 6.78 -7.03
C MET A 107 -0.90 7.79 -6.97
N MET A 108 -1.95 7.47 -6.21
CA MET A 108 -3.10 8.36 -6.08
C MET A 108 -2.76 9.63 -5.30
N GLU A 109 -1.89 9.55 -4.30
CA GLU A 109 -1.41 10.72 -3.60
C GLU A 109 -0.70 11.70 -4.52
N VAL A 110 0.10 11.19 -5.44
CA VAL A 110 0.83 12.03 -6.40
C VAL A 110 -0.12 12.67 -7.41
N GLY A 111 -1.20 11.98 -7.75
CA GLY A 111 -2.19 12.45 -8.73
C GLY A 111 -3.21 13.43 -8.18
N LEU A 112 -3.28 13.55 -6.89
CA LEU A 112 -4.23 14.42 -6.21
C LEU A 112 -3.56 15.67 -5.67
#